data_b373adf0d9133c92cc0a967c4bd38c95
#
_entry.id   b373adf0d9133c92cc0a967c4bd38c95
#
_cell.length_a   1.000
_cell.length_b   1.000
_cell.length_c   1.000
_cell.angle_alpha   90.00
_cell.angle_beta   90.00
_cell.angle_gamma   90.00
#
_symmetry.space_group_name_H-M   'P 1'
#
loop_
_entity.id
_entity.type
_entity.pdbx_description
1 polymer ?
#
loop_
_entity_poly.entity_id
_entity_poly.type
_entity_poly.pdbx_seq_one_letter_code
_entity_poly.pdbx_strand_id
1 'polypeptide(L)'
;YQADDLRGKEAVFTVKLNGIKEKKCPELTDEFVKANAGCETVEEYKNKCRERLERRAATRSLNETENSIIKAICEKAHAEIPDAMIEQEIDKMVQDFSNRLMYQGISLDDYLKFTGATMEQFRSQFAGSAAERVMSTLVIDKIVRTEGFKAEPEEVDAKVEEQAKSVGKTAEEYKKSMDPRQFEYIESDIIITKLFDFLKANNELYTEAAEENK
;
A
#
# COMPACT_ATOMS: atom_id res chain seq x y z
N TYR A 1 -18.94 -6.65 30.57
CA TYR A 1 -19.29 -5.24 30.41
C TYR A 1 -18.09 -4.37 30.81
N GLN A 2 -17.84 -3.33 30.01
CA GLN A 2 -16.72 -2.39 30.27
C GLN A 2 -17.06 -1.34 31.33
N ALA A 3 -18.33 -1.21 31.70
CA ALA A 3 -18.78 -0.31 32.77
C ALA A 3 -18.47 -0.95 34.13
N ASP A 4 -17.68 -0.26 34.97
CA ASP A 4 -17.20 -0.79 36.25
C ASP A 4 -18.33 -1.11 37.23
N ASP A 5 -19.46 -0.40 37.13
CA ASP A 5 -20.66 -0.60 37.94
C ASP A 5 -21.45 -1.89 37.61
N LEU A 6 -21.18 -2.47 36.44
CA LEU A 6 -21.81 -3.70 35.95
C LEU A 6 -20.88 -4.92 35.99
N ARG A 7 -19.58 -4.71 36.29
CA ARG A 7 -18.59 -5.78 36.33
C ARG A 7 -18.91 -6.81 37.43
N GLY A 8 -19.08 -8.08 37.03
CA GLY A 8 -19.36 -9.19 37.94
C GLY A 8 -20.80 -9.29 38.45
N LYS A 9 -21.74 -8.46 38.00
CA LYS A 9 -23.15 -8.56 38.31
C LYS A 9 -23.89 -9.47 37.35
N GLU A 10 -24.83 -10.26 37.86
CA GLU A 10 -25.77 -11.02 37.01
C GLU A 10 -26.67 -10.04 36.25
N ALA A 11 -26.74 -10.19 34.94
CA ALA A 11 -27.63 -9.42 34.07
C ALA A 11 -28.63 -10.37 33.38
N VAL A 12 -29.92 -10.07 33.49
CA VAL A 12 -30.98 -10.81 32.84
C VAL A 12 -31.47 -10.00 31.64
N PHE A 13 -31.41 -10.60 30.46
CA PHE A 13 -31.89 -9.97 29.21
C PHE A 13 -33.18 -10.61 28.78
N THR A 14 -34.25 -9.83 28.68
CA THR A 14 -35.51 -10.27 28.08
C THR A 14 -35.46 -9.93 26.58
N VAL A 15 -35.36 -10.95 25.75
CA VAL A 15 -35.25 -10.79 24.28
C VAL A 15 -36.54 -11.24 23.60
N LYS A 16 -37.15 -10.34 22.82
CA LYS A 16 -38.27 -10.66 21.95
C LYS A 16 -37.78 -10.74 20.52
N LEU A 17 -37.85 -11.94 19.95
CA LEU A 17 -37.51 -12.13 18.53
C LEU A 17 -38.67 -11.61 17.66
N ASN A 18 -38.46 -10.51 16.94
CA ASN A 18 -39.51 -9.89 16.10
C ASN A 18 -39.55 -10.45 14.67
N GLY A 19 -38.51 -11.18 14.27
CA GLY A 19 -38.43 -11.81 12.93
C GLY A 19 -37.05 -12.35 12.62
N ILE A 20 -37.04 -13.32 11.74
CA ILE A 20 -35.80 -13.90 11.17
C ILE A 20 -35.79 -13.52 9.70
N LYS A 21 -34.69 -12.95 9.23
CA LYS A 21 -34.43 -12.66 7.81
C LYS A 21 -33.27 -13.52 7.33
N GLU A 22 -33.50 -14.28 6.27
CA GLU A 22 -32.47 -15.04 5.58
C GLU A 22 -32.01 -14.28 4.33
N LYS A 23 -30.71 -14.15 4.16
CA LYS A 23 -30.14 -13.56 2.94
C LYS A 23 -30.10 -14.63 1.85
N LYS A 24 -31.03 -14.56 0.89
CA LYS A 24 -31.01 -15.41 -0.30
C LYS A 24 -30.18 -14.70 -1.38
N CYS A 25 -29.05 -15.31 -1.74
CA CYS A 25 -28.27 -14.86 -2.89
C CYS A 25 -28.80 -15.53 -4.16
N PRO A 26 -28.87 -14.83 -5.30
CA PRO A 26 -29.20 -15.48 -6.57
C PRO A 26 -28.12 -16.52 -6.93
N GLU A 27 -28.52 -17.52 -7.68
CA GLU A 27 -27.59 -18.50 -8.22
C GLU A 27 -26.63 -17.85 -9.23
N LEU A 28 -25.40 -18.33 -9.22
CA LEU A 28 -24.37 -17.85 -10.15
C LEU A 28 -24.56 -18.55 -11.50
N THR A 29 -25.37 -17.93 -12.36
CA THR A 29 -25.66 -18.40 -13.73
C THR A 29 -24.96 -17.53 -14.77
N ASP A 30 -24.83 -18.02 -16.00
CA ASP A 30 -24.24 -17.26 -17.12
C ASP A 30 -25.04 -15.97 -17.37
N GLU A 31 -26.37 -16.03 -17.27
CA GLU A 31 -27.25 -14.84 -17.42
C GLU A 31 -26.97 -13.82 -16.31
N PHE A 32 -26.81 -14.28 -15.07
CA PHE A 32 -26.50 -13.37 -13.95
C PHE A 32 -25.14 -12.70 -14.13
N VAL A 33 -24.12 -13.46 -14.55
CA VAL A 33 -22.77 -12.96 -14.77
C VAL A 33 -22.72 -11.98 -15.96
N LYS A 34 -23.46 -12.26 -17.04
CA LYS A 34 -23.57 -11.37 -18.19
C LYS A 34 -24.23 -10.04 -17.83
N ALA A 35 -25.28 -10.07 -17.00
CA ALA A 35 -25.98 -8.86 -16.58
C ALA A 35 -25.20 -8.00 -15.57
N ASN A 36 -24.38 -8.62 -14.71
CA ASN A 36 -23.78 -7.93 -13.55
C ASN A 36 -22.24 -7.81 -13.61
N ALA A 37 -21.54 -8.65 -14.37
CA ALA A 37 -20.08 -8.71 -14.37
C ALA A 37 -19.44 -8.49 -15.75
N GLY A 38 -20.22 -8.31 -16.81
CA GLY A 38 -19.72 -8.08 -18.16
C GLY A 38 -18.88 -9.25 -18.71
N CYS A 39 -19.21 -10.49 -18.31
CA CYS A 39 -18.62 -11.73 -18.80
C CYS A 39 -19.72 -12.58 -19.44
N GLU A 40 -19.41 -13.35 -20.46
CA GLU A 40 -20.42 -14.17 -21.14
C GLU A 40 -20.77 -15.45 -20.36
N THR A 41 -19.82 -16.01 -19.61
CA THR A 41 -20.00 -17.25 -18.84
C THR A 41 -19.49 -17.16 -17.43
N VAL A 42 -19.99 -18.02 -16.55
CA VAL A 42 -19.51 -18.18 -15.17
C VAL A 42 -18.01 -18.59 -15.15
N GLU A 43 -17.59 -19.40 -16.12
CA GLU A 43 -16.20 -19.83 -16.22
C GLU A 43 -15.27 -18.66 -16.56
N GLU A 44 -15.64 -17.83 -17.52
CA GLU A 44 -14.91 -16.59 -17.85
C GLU A 44 -14.80 -15.67 -16.63
N TYR A 45 -15.89 -15.50 -15.89
CA TYR A 45 -15.90 -14.70 -14.66
C TYR A 45 -14.96 -15.26 -13.60
N LYS A 46 -14.99 -16.58 -13.38
CA LYS A 46 -14.08 -17.25 -12.43
C LYS A 46 -12.62 -17.09 -12.84
N ASN A 47 -12.31 -17.19 -14.14
CA ASN A 47 -10.95 -17.02 -14.64
C ASN A 47 -10.47 -15.58 -14.46
N LYS A 48 -11.28 -14.58 -14.81
CA LYS A 48 -10.97 -13.16 -14.52
C LYS A 48 -10.77 -12.88 -13.03
N CYS A 49 -11.57 -13.49 -12.18
CA CYS A 49 -11.40 -13.39 -10.73
C CYS A 49 -10.08 -14.02 -10.27
N ARG A 50 -9.74 -15.21 -10.78
CA ARG A 50 -8.48 -15.90 -10.47
C ARG A 50 -7.28 -15.07 -10.90
N GLU A 51 -7.24 -14.64 -12.14
CA GLU A 51 -6.16 -13.76 -12.66
C GLU A 51 -5.99 -12.50 -11.81
N ARG A 52 -7.08 -11.87 -11.42
CA ARG A 52 -7.03 -10.68 -10.55
C ARG A 52 -6.46 -11.00 -9.17
N LEU A 53 -6.84 -12.14 -8.59
CA LEU A 53 -6.34 -12.59 -7.29
C LEU A 53 -4.85 -12.98 -7.36
N GLU A 54 -4.45 -13.67 -8.42
CA GLU A 54 -3.05 -14.04 -8.68
C GLU A 54 -2.17 -12.81 -8.86
N ARG A 55 -2.61 -11.82 -9.65
CA ARG A 55 -1.90 -10.54 -9.77
C ARG A 55 -1.75 -9.82 -8.43
N ARG A 56 -2.84 -9.77 -7.65
CA ARG A 56 -2.79 -9.14 -6.32
C ARG A 56 -1.87 -9.89 -5.36
N ALA A 57 -1.89 -11.22 -5.38
CA ALA A 57 -1.02 -12.04 -4.57
C ALA A 57 0.45 -11.86 -4.98
N ALA A 58 0.75 -11.84 -6.29
CA ALA A 58 2.10 -11.60 -6.79
C ALA A 58 2.64 -10.21 -6.40
N THR A 59 1.83 -9.16 -6.58
CA THR A 59 2.21 -7.80 -6.17
C THR A 59 2.44 -7.71 -4.67
N ARG A 60 1.57 -8.33 -3.88
CA ARG A 60 1.71 -8.34 -2.43
C ARG A 60 2.98 -9.07 -2.00
N SER A 61 3.23 -10.25 -2.54
CA SER A 61 4.43 -11.05 -2.25
C SER A 61 5.71 -10.29 -2.62
N LEU A 62 5.72 -9.60 -3.78
CA LEU A 62 6.84 -8.76 -4.19
C LEU A 62 7.10 -7.65 -3.18
N ASN A 63 6.07 -6.89 -2.82
CA ASN A 63 6.20 -5.79 -1.85
C ASN A 63 6.66 -6.28 -0.47
N GLU A 64 6.11 -7.41 0.01
CA GLU A 64 6.51 -8.03 1.28
C GLU A 64 7.98 -8.47 1.24
N THR A 65 8.43 -9.04 0.14
CA THR A 65 9.84 -9.44 -0.06
C THR A 65 10.76 -8.22 -0.04
N GLU A 66 10.44 -7.19 -0.81
CA GLU A 66 11.23 -5.95 -0.89
C GLU A 66 11.31 -5.23 0.47
N ASN A 67 10.19 -5.13 1.17
CA ASN A 67 10.14 -4.56 2.51
C ASN A 67 10.98 -5.38 3.51
N SER A 68 10.94 -6.71 3.42
CA SER A 68 11.72 -7.60 4.29
C SER A 68 13.22 -7.45 4.06
N ILE A 69 13.65 -7.33 2.81
CA ILE A 69 15.04 -7.09 2.44
C ILE A 69 15.53 -5.76 3.04
N ILE A 70 14.80 -4.68 2.79
CA ILE A 70 15.17 -3.35 3.33
C ILE A 70 15.19 -3.35 4.85
N LYS A 71 14.19 -3.98 5.49
CA LYS A 71 14.14 -4.10 6.95
C LYS A 71 15.38 -4.82 7.49
N ALA A 72 15.75 -5.95 6.90
CA ALA A 72 16.95 -6.72 7.32
C ALA A 72 18.25 -5.92 7.14
N ILE A 73 18.35 -5.07 6.11
CA ILE A 73 19.48 -4.18 5.92
C ILE A 73 19.47 -3.06 6.97
N CYS A 74 18.30 -2.44 7.21
CA CYS A 74 18.16 -1.36 8.20
C CYS A 74 18.51 -1.83 9.63
N GLU A 75 18.22 -3.07 10.00
CA GLU A 75 18.58 -3.65 11.30
C GLU A 75 20.12 -3.71 11.52
N LYS A 76 20.88 -3.76 10.44
CA LYS A 76 22.36 -3.79 10.48
C LYS A 76 22.99 -2.42 10.17
N ALA A 77 22.21 -1.48 9.68
CA ALA A 77 22.67 -0.15 9.34
C ALA A 77 22.69 0.77 10.58
N HIS A 78 23.67 1.66 10.62
CA HIS A 78 23.74 2.71 11.63
C HIS A 78 23.80 4.06 10.94
N ALA A 79 22.89 4.94 11.30
CA ALA A 79 22.86 6.34 10.86
C ALA A 79 22.40 7.23 12.00
N GLU A 80 23.07 8.38 12.15
CA GLU A 80 22.59 9.45 13.01
C GLU A 80 21.53 10.25 12.23
N ILE A 81 20.28 10.10 12.62
CA ILE A 81 19.14 10.75 11.95
C ILE A 81 18.81 12.04 12.72
N PRO A 82 18.96 13.23 12.11
CA PRO A 82 18.54 14.48 12.72
C PRO A 82 17.03 14.50 12.98
N ASP A 83 16.60 15.01 14.13
CA ASP A 83 15.17 15.13 14.49
C ASP A 83 14.36 15.86 13.43
N ALA A 84 14.96 16.85 12.76
CA ALA A 84 14.30 17.59 11.68
C ALA A 84 13.86 16.69 10.50
N MET A 85 14.60 15.62 10.21
CA MET A 85 14.20 14.66 9.16
C MET A 85 13.01 13.82 9.62
N ILE A 86 13.00 13.42 10.89
CA ILE A 86 11.88 12.65 11.47
C ILE A 86 10.63 13.52 11.49
N GLU A 87 10.73 14.78 11.93
CA GLU A 87 9.60 15.71 11.96
C GLU A 87 9.03 15.98 10.56
N GLN A 88 9.88 16.14 9.53
CA GLN A 88 9.42 16.27 8.15
C GLN A 88 8.67 15.02 7.66
N GLU A 89 9.11 13.83 8.06
CA GLU A 89 8.43 12.60 7.69
C GLU A 89 7.09 12.46 8.43
N ILE A 90 7.04 12.86 9.71
CA ILE A 90 5.78 12.94 10.47
C ILE A 90 4.79 13.88 9.77
N ASP A 91 5.25 15.06 9.31
CA ASP A 91 4.40 15.99 8.58
C ASP A 91 3.78 15.37 7.33
N LYS A 92 4.59 14.64 6.54
CA LYS A 92 4.09 13.91 5.36
C LYS A 92 3.06 12.84 5.75
N MET A 93 3.34 12.04 6.79
CA MET A 93 2.43 11.01 7.26
C MET A 93 1.10 11.56 7.76
N VAL A 94 1.14 12.69 8.47
CA VAL A 94 -0.05 13.42 8.93
C VAL A 94 -0.85 13.96 7.73
N GLN A 95 -0.15 14.52 6.73
CA GLN A 95 -0.80 15.01 5.51
C GLN A 95 -1.45 13.88 4.73
N ASP A 96 -0.77 12.74 4.56
CA ASP A 96 -1.32 11.57 3.89
C ASP A 96 -2.55 11.00 4.62
N PHE A 97 -2.51 11.02 5.94
CA PHE A 97 -3.65 10.61 6.75
C PHE A 97 -4.83 11.58 6.58
N SER A 98 -4.54 12.88 6.62
CA SER A 98 -5.55 13.94 6.39
C SER A 98 -6.19 13.80 5.01
N ASN A 99 -5.41 13.56 3.97
CA ASN A 99 -5.91 13.35 2.61
C ASN A 99 -6.85 12.13 2.56
N ARG A 100 -6.50 11.02 3.22
CA ARG A 100 -7.37 9.83 3.28
C ARG A 100 -8.69 10.09 4.00
N LEU A 101 -8.67 10.87 5.08
CA LEU A 101 -9.89 11.30 5.77
C LEU A 101 -10.76 12.18 4.88
N MET A 102 -10.16 13.11 4.13
CA MET A 102 -10.87 13.99 3.20
C MET A 102 -11.63 13.20 2.12
N TYR A 103 -11.06 12.10 1.60
CA TYR A 103 -11.78 11.21 0.68
C TYR A 103 -13.01 10.53 1.32
N GLN A 104 -13.04 10.43 2.65
CA GLN A 104 -14.19 9.94 3.40
C GLN A 104 -15.13 11.06 3.88
N GLY A 105 -14.84 12.32 3.51
CA GLY A 105 -15.63 13.49 3.90
C GLY A 105 -15.40 13.94 5.34
N ILE A 106 -14.31 13.54 5.98
CA ILE A 106 -13.97 13.89 7.36
C ILE A 106 -12.74 14.79 7.35
N SER A 107 -12.75 15.88 8.13
CA SER A 107 -11.56 16.69 8.35
C SER A 107 -10.68 16.08 9.47
N LEU A 108 -9.37 16.37 9.45
CA LEU A 108 -8.46 15.96 10.52
C LEU A 108 -8.90 16.55 11.87
N ASP A 109 -9.36 17.80 11.87
CA ASP A 109 -9.84 18.46 13.09
C ASP A 109 -11.08 17.77 13.69
N ASP A 110 -12.02 17.34 12.85
CA ASP A 110 -13.20 16.61 13.31
C ASP A 110 -12.84 15.22 13.81
N TYR A 111 -11.88 14.56 13.16
CA TYR A 111 -11.34 13.28 13.64
C TYR A 111 -10.70 13.42 15.01
N LEU A 112 -9.86 14.44 15.24
CA LEU A 112 -9.23 14.70 16.53
C LEU A 112 -10.23 15.04 17.62
N LYS A 113 -11.26 15.85 17.30
CA LYS A 113 -12.37 16.12 18.24
C LYS A 113 -13.14 14.87 18.61
N PHE A 114 -13.42 14.01 17.63
CA PHE A 114 -14.16 12.75 17.87
C PHE A 114 -13.37 11.78 18.71
N THR A 115 -12.06 11.66 18.50
CA THR A 115 -11.17 10.76 19.26
C THR A 115 -10.72 11.35 20.59
N GLY A 116 -10.92 12.65 20.83
CA GLY A 116 -10.43 13.35 22.01
C GLY A 116 -8.90 13.51 22.05
N ALA A 117 -8.21 13.27 20.96
CA ALA A 117 -6.75 13.36 20.88
C ALA A 117 -6.29 14.79 20.53
N THR A 118 -5.17 15.23 21.09
CA THR A 118 -4.50 16.44 20.67
C THR A 118 -3.66 16.19 19.40
N MET A 119 -3.35 17.23 18.64
CA MET A 119 -2.45 17.12 17.49
C MET A 119 -1.07 16.56 17.87
N GLU A 120 -0.55 16.95 19.01
CA GLU A 120 0.73 16.46 19.54
C GLU A 120 0.69 14.95 19.82
N GLN A 121 -0.34 14.47 20.52
CA GLN A 121 -0.56 13.04 20.76
C GLN A 121 -0.73 12.26 19.46
N PHE A 122 -1.44 12.84 18.49
CA PHE A 122 -1.62 12.24 17.18
C PHE A 122 -0.30 12.12 16.41
N ARG A 123 0.51 13.19 16.37
CA ARG A 123 1.83 13.19 15.75
C ARG A 123 2.79 12.19 16.39
N SER A 124 2.78 12.09 17.73
CA SER A 124 3.66 11.17 18.45
C SER A 124 3.45 9.70 18.09
N GLN A 125 2.25 9.32 17.63
CA GLN A 125 1.96 7.96 17.16
C GLN A 125 2.76 7.59 15.90
N PHE A 126 3.19 8.58 15.12
CA PHE A 126 3.96 8.36 13.89
C PHE A 126 5.48 8.36 14.11
N ALA A 127 5.98 8.80 15.27
CA ALA A 127 7.40 9.02 15.50
C ALA A 127 8.26 7.77 15.20
N GLY A 128 7.84 6.60 15.69
CA GLY A 128 8.55 5.34 15.43
C GLY A 128 8.58 4.98 13.95
N SER A 129 7.41 4.98 13.30
CA SER A 129 7.30 4.66 11.88
C SER A 129 7.98 5.70 10.98
N ALA A 130 8.01 6.96 11.38
CA ALA A 130 8.74 8.01 10.67
C ALA A 130 10.24 7.78 10.71
N ALA A 131 10.79 7.44 11.89
CA ALA A 131 12.21 7.11 12.03
C ALA A 131 12.60 5.90 11.16
N GLU A 132 11.79 4.84 11.16
CA GLU A 132 12.00 3.66 10.30
C GLU A 132 11.96 4.03 8.81
N ARG A 133 11.04 4.87 8.38
CA ARG A 133 10.95 5.33 6.98
C ARG A 133 12.15 6.18 6.57
N VAL A 134 12.59 7.10 7.44
CA VAL A 134 13.78 7.91 7.18
C VAL A 134 15.00 7.00 7.07
N MET A 135 15.19 6.03 7.99
CA MET A 135 16.27 5.07 7.93
C MET A 135 16.24 4.29 6.60
N SER A 136 15.09 3.78 6.21
CA SER A 136 14.92 3.04 4.95
C SER A 136 15.29 3.90 3.73
N THR A 137 14.88 5.16 3.71
CA THR A 137 15.23 6.10 2.64
C THR A 137 16.75 6.34 2.58
N LEU A 138 17.38 6.56 3.72
CA LEU A 138 18.84 6.78 3.77
C LEU A 138 19.63 5.54 3.34
N VAL A 139 19.17 4.35 3.71
CA VAL A 139 19.75 3.07 3.28
C VAL A 139 19.64 2.89 1.78
N ILE A 140 18.44 3.10 1.21
CA ILE A 140 18.20 3.03 -0.23
C ILE A 140 19.10 4.01 -0.98
N ASP A 141 19.12 5.28 -0.57
CA ASP A 141 19.97 6.30 -1.18
C ASP A 141 21.45 5.94 -1.12
N LYS A 142 21.89 5.38 0.00
CA LYS A 142 23.28 4.97 0.16
C LYS A 142 23.64 3.83 -0.79
N ILE A 143 22.78 2.83 -0.92
CA ILE A 143 23.02 1.69 -1.84
C ILE A 143 23.02 2.19 -3.29
N VAL A 144 22.01 2.99 -3.69
CA VAL A 144 21.93 3.56 -5.04
C VAL A 144 23.20 4.31 -5.42
N ARG A 145 23.73 5.14 -4.50
CA ARG A 145 24.97 5.89 -4.74
C ARG A 145 26.21 5.02 -4.75
N THR A 146 26.25 3.99 -3.91
CA THR A 146 27.43 3.11 -3.79
C THR A 146 27.56 2.21 -5.01
N GLU A 147 26.45 1.62 -5.45
CA GLU A 147 26.40 0.76 -6.63
C GLU A 147 26.31 1.54 -7.95
N GLY A 148 26.01 2.85 -7.88
CA GLY A 148 25.99 3.75 -9.03
C GLY A 148 24.80 3.53 -9.96
N PHE A 149 23.65 3.08 -9.44
CA PHE A 149 22.46 2.88 -10.26
C PHE A 149 21.99 4.21 -10.88
N LYS A 150 21.68 4.14 -12.17
CA LYS A 150 21.14 5.27 -12.95
C LYS A 150 20.06 4.76 -13.89
N ALA A 151 19.14 5.64 -14.22
CA ALA A 151 18.20 5.40 -15.31
C ALA A 151 18.87 5.83 -16.63
N GLU A 152 19.01 4.89 -17.56
CA GLU A 152 19.53 5.20 -18.87
C GLU A 152 18.41 5.81 -19.73
N PRO A 153 18.73 6.76 -20.64
CA PRO A 153 17.72 7.43 -21.47
C PRO A 153 16.80 6.46 -22.23
N GLU A 154 17.36 5.34 -22.70
CA GLU A 154 16.63 4.31 -23.44
C GLU A 154 15.60 3.61 -22.55
N GLU A 155 15.89 3.40 -21.27
CA GLU A 155 14.97 2.79 -20.32
C GLU A 155 13.82 3.75 -19.98
N VAL A 156 14.13 5.03 -19.81
CA VAL A 156 13.14 6.08 -19.61
C VAL A 156 12.20 6.15 -20.81
N ASP A 157 12.75 6.14 -22.03
CA ASP A 157 11.98 6.16 -23.27
C ASP A 157 11.08 4.94 -23.40
N ALA A 158 11.57 3.75 -23.09
CA ALA A 158 10.79 2.51 -23.10
C ALA A 158 9.62 2.57 -22.08
N LYS A 159 9.88 3.08 -20.87
CA LYS A 159 8.84 3.21 -19.84
C LYS A 159 7.77 4.24 -20.21
N VAL A 160 8.19 5.35 -20.82
CA VAL A 160 7.28 6.38 -21.35
C VAL A 160 6.41 5.80 -22.47
N GLU A 161 6.99 4.99 -23.37
CA GLU A 161 6.23 4.33 -24.44
C GLU A 161 5.21 3.33 -23.88
N GLU A 162 5.57 2.56 -22.87
CA GLU A 162 4.66 1.65 -22.17
C GLU A 162 3.47 2.40 -21.55
N GLN A 163 3.75 3.50 -20.83
CA GLN A 163 2.72 4.33 -20.22
C GLN A 163 1.83 5.01 -21.28
N ALA A 164 2.43 5.52 -22.38
CA ALA A 164 1.69 6.12 -23.47
C ALA A 164 0.70 5.12 -24.11
N LYS A 165 1.13 3.88 -24.34
CA LYS A 165 0.28 2.80 -24.86
C LYS A 165 -0.90 2.50 -23.93
N SER A 166 -0.68 2.52 -22.61
CA SER A 166 -1.73 2.25 -21.63
C SER A 166 -2.87 3.29 -21.66
N VAL A 167 -2.57 4.52 -22.08
CA VAL A 167 -3.55 5.62 -22.21
C VAL A 167 -3.95 5.91 -23.67
N GLY A 168 -3.54 5.05 -24.61
CA GLY A 168 -3.90 5.17 -26.03
C GLY A 168 -3.28 6.36 -26.76
N LYS A 169 -2.12 6.86 -26.29
CA LYS A 169 -1.36 7.96 -26.90
C LYS A 169 -0.07 7.46 -27.57
N THR A 170 0.47 8.27 -28.47
CA THR A 170 1.84 8.07 -28.93
C THR A 170 2.85 8.53 -27.87
N ALA A 171 4.07 7.97 -27.89
CA ALA A 171 5.12 8.37 -26.94
C ALA A 171 5.44 9.86 -27.04
N GLU A 172 5.43 10.44 -28.25
CA GLU A 172 5.68 11.87 -28.45
C GLU A 172 4.59 12.77 -27.86
N GLU A 173 3.31 12.41 -28.07
CA GLU A 173 2.19 13.14 -27.49
C GLU A 173 2.19 13.05 -25.98
N TYR A 174 2.52 11.87 -25.43
CA TYR A 174 2.61 11.65 -24.00
C TYR A 174 3.74 12.46 -23.38
N LYS A 175 4.96 12.42 -23.95
CA LYS A 175 6.11 13.24 -23.53
C LYS A 175 5.78 14.74 -23.52
N LYS A 176 5.10 15.26 -24.54
CA LYS A 176 4.71 16.68 -24.58
C LYS A 176 3.72 17.09 -23.50
N SER A 177 2.92 16.14 -23.01
CA SER A 177 1.94 16.38 -21.95
C SER A 177 2.49 16.13 -20.54
N MET A 178 3.72 15.61 -20.42
CA MET A 178 4.33 15.30 -19.12
C MET A 178 4.92 16.54 -18.44
N ASP A 179 4.70 16.64 -17.14
CA ASP A 179 5.40 17.57 -16.26
C ASP A 179 6.84 17.07 -16.01
N PRO A 180 7.84 17.96 -15.89
CA PRO A 180 9.20 17.57 -15.51
C PRO A 180 9.30 16.62 -14.31
N ARG A 181 8.45 16.79 -13.30
CA ARG A 181 8.37 15.90 -12.14
C ARG A 181 7.95 14.47 -12.47
N GLN A 182 7.20 14.28 -13.56
CA GLN A 182 6.84 12.93 -14.02
C GLN A 182 8.03 12.19 -14.62
N PHE A 183 8.95 12.90 -15.27
CA PHE A 183 10.21 12.31 -15.73
C PHE A 183 11.09 11.89 -14.56
N GLU A 184 11.29 12.77 -13.57
CA GLU A 184 12.04 12.45 -12.35
C GLU A 184 11.44 11.24 -11.61
N TYR A 185 10.10 11.12 -11.61
CA TYR A 185 9.43 9.97 -11.04
C TYR A 185 9.73 8.67 -11.80
N ILE A 186 9.71 8.70 -13.15
CA ILE A 186 10.03 7.54 -13.99
C ILE A 186 11.50 7.13 -13.79
N GLU A 187 12.42 8.09 -13.77
CA GLU A 187 13.83 7.82 -13.51
C GLU A 187 14.04 7.16 -12.14
N SER A 188 13.38 7.70 -11.11
CA SER A 188 13.41 7.14 -9.76
C SER A 188 12.84 5.72 -9.71
N ASP A 189 11.72 5.46 -10.40
CA ASP A 189 11.08 4.14 -10.48
C ASP A 189 12.03 3.09 -11.13
N ILE A 190 12.74 3.48 -12.20
CA ILE A 190 13.73 2.64 -12.87
C ILE A 190 14.90 2.33 -11.92
N ILE A 191 15.43 3.35 -11.23
CA ILE A 191 16.54 3.20 -10.29
C ILE A 191 16.16 2.26 -9.15
N ILE A 192 14.97 2.43 -8.58
CA ILE A 192 14.45 1.58 -7.50
C ILE A 192 14.23 0.15 -7.98
N THR A 193 13.72 -0.03 -9.19
CA THR A 193 13.57 -1.37 -9.78
C THR A 193 14.92 -2.07 -9.91
N LYS A 194 15.94 -1.40 -10.44
CA LYS A 194 17.31 -1.93 -10.55
C LYS A 194 17.91 -2.28 -9.18
N LEU A 195 17.69 -1.42 -8.19
CA LEU A 195 18.12 -1.66 -6.82
C LEU A 195 17.52 -2.96 -6.27
N PHE A 196 16.19 -3.13 -6.38
CA PHE A 196 15.55 -4.33 -5.84
C PHE A 196 15.90 -5.59 -6.62
N ASP A 197 16.09 -5.50 -7.92
CA ASP A 197 16.56 -6.64 -8.72
C ASP A 197 17.98 -7.05 -8.31
N PHE A 198 18.87 -6.09 -8.08
CA PHE A 198 20.19 -6.34 -7.53
C PHE A 198 20.15 -6.96 -6.15
N LEU A 199 19.31 -6.42 -5.25
CA LEU A 199 19.17 -6.95 -3.88
C LEU A 199 18.60 -8.37 -3.89
N LYS A 200 17.59 -8.65 -4.72
CA LYS A 200 17.02 -10.00 -4.87
C LYS A 200 18.04 -10.99 -5.43
N ALA A 201 18.87 -10.58 -6.39
CA ALA A 201 19.89 -11.44 -7.00
C ALA A 201 21.06 -11.77 -6.06
N ASN A 202 21.33 -10.91 -5.07
CA ASN A 202 22.45 -11.03 -4.14
C ASN A 202 22.04 -11.51 -2.73
N ASN A 203 20.79 -11.94 -2.55
CA ASN A 203 20.28 -12.45 -1.27
C ASN A 203 19.55 -13.77 -1.47
N GLU A 204 19.62 -14.64 -0.47
CA GLU A 204 18.82 -15.85 -0.43
C GLU A 204 17.43 -15.52 0.06
N LEU A 205 16.42 -15.80 -0.76
CA LEU A 205 15.03 -15.58 -0.45
C LEU A 205 14.39 -16.89 0.03
N TYR A 206 13.83 -16.87 1.23
CA TYR A 206 13.11 -18.00 1.80
C TYR A 206 11.60 -17.75 1.69
N THR A 207 10.88 -18.76 1.24
CA THR A 207 9.42 -18.74 1.34
C THR A 207 9.05 -19.37 2.67
N GLU A 208 8.50 -18.59 3.60
CA GLU A 208 7.84 -19.19 4.77
C GLU A 208 6.66 -20.03 4.30
N ALA A 209 6.65 -21.31 4.66
CA ALA A 209 5.50 -22.15 4.42
C ALA A 209 4.31 -21.51 5.15
N ALA A 210 3.21 -21.25 4.41
CA ALA A 210 2.00 -20.75 5.02
C ALA A 210 1.61 -21.72 6.14
N GLU A 211 1.59 -21.23 7.40
CA GLU A 211 0.98 -22.00 8.49
C GLU A 211 -0.48 -22.25 8.07
N GLU A 212 -0.79 -23.51 7.82
CA GLU A 212 -2.18 -23.94 7.63
C GLU A 212 -2.94 -23.61 8.91
N ASN A 213 -3.60 -22.47 8.92
CA ASN A 213 -4.59 -22.14 9.93
C ASN A 213 -5.72 -23.18 9.83
N LYS A 214 -5.63 -24.20 10.68
CA LYS A 214 -6.70 -25.15 10.97
C LYS A 214 -7.84 -24.50 11.72
#